data_ed7d3869e5d972fc4ab90f95ae2092ff
#
_entry.id   ed7d3869e5d972fc4ab90f95ae2092ff
#
_cell.length_a   1.000
_cell.length_b   1.000
_cell.length_c   1.000
_cell.angle_alpha   90.00
_cell.angle_beta   90.00
_cell.angle_gamma   90.00
#
_symmetry.space_group_name_H-M   'P 1'
#
loop_
_entity.id
_entity.type
_entity.pdbx_description
1 polymer ?
#
loop_
_entity_poly.entity_id
_entity_poly.type
_entity_poly.pdbx_seq_one_letter_code
_entity_poly.pdbx_strand_id
1 'polypeptide(L)'
;MTDLLGSHRVSTSYVERTAYSHDLAPIPRNVLWLFNSLPDIIVKPQSLGEVAGILRLANNLKVPVTPRGSATWGYGGAVPNLGGILLDLRDLNKIVSFDEARGLLTVQCGVVWKDVLDFLEKTDYELPVYPSSAPSSTVGGFAATGGLGYGSIEYGSLGDNVASITIILPTGEKTIVDSSTGWVTPDQLFGSEGGLCIFGELTLRLVPKRQSGAPFLAYFHQLANAVEVAKDLARSTKPFSLILRAFGFVRSREREVLLSLEGAESGAIVFGYYAGTPDQVEESMNTFVEMVAKKGGILRPRYEAEFEWSERFYPLRIKKLGPTVLTSDVLVPSNRLTEIIQYAWQLGCDASTDVEVEAIWVSSDQVLFLPLFLSDERRSFRYLTHSAITKKLIDRAIAIGGRSYGYGLWNSFHFAASEPTRRKEFTKMKHLLDPNGILNPGKTLTAKTRLGFPLPRTLYAGFLETLWRLGVWF
;
A
#
# COMPACT_ATOMS: atom_id res chain seq x y z
N MET A 1 28.95 -14.40 2.18
CA MET A 1 28.00 -13.63 3.02
C MET A 1 28.48 -13.57 4.46
N THR A 2 28.81 -14.69 5.06
CA THR A 2 29.29 -14.73 6.47
C THR A 2 30.56 -13.88 6.68
N ASP A 3 31.49 -13.90 5.74
CA ASP A 3 32.71 -13.10 5.81
C ASP A 3 32.45 -11.58 5.69
N LEU A 4 31.35 -11.22 5.01
CA LEU A 4 30.95 -9.82 4.81
C LEU A 4 30.18 -9.26 6.02
N LEU A 5 29.31 -10.08 6.63
CA LEU A 5 28.33 -9.61 7.61
C LEU A 5 28.56 -10.15 9.04
N GLY A 6 29.35 -11.20 9.19
CA GLY A 6 29.38 -12.02 10.42
C GLY A 6 28.24 -13.05 10.46
N SER A 7 28.47 -14.17 11.13
CA SER A 7 27.55 -15.32 11.14
C SER A 7 26.18 -15.03 11.76
N HIS A 8 26.10 -14.11 12.71
CA HIS A 8 24.87 -13.76 13.41
C HIS A 8 23.86 -12.95 12.57
N ARG A 9 24.30 -12.39 11.44
CA ARG A 9 23.45 -11.61 10.49
C ARG A 9 23.14 -12.37 9.21
N VAL A 10 23.50 -13.65 9.15
CA VAL A 10 23.28 -14.53 8.01
C VAL A 10 22.58 -15.78 8.50
N SER A 11 21.40 -16.07 7.98
CA SER A 11 20.62 -17.23 8.40
C SER A 11 20.25 -18.15 7.25
N THR A 12 20.45 -19.43 7.45
CA THR A 12 19.96 -20.54 6.63
C THR A 12 18.95 -21.42 7.37
N SER A 13 18.57 -21.01 8.61
CA SER A 13 17.62 -21.74 9.45
C SER A 13 16.29 -21.93 8.73
N TYR A 14 15.79 -23.15 8.67
CA TYR A 14 14.50 -23.46 8.05
C TYR A 14 13.35 -22.69 8.69
N VAL A 15 13.35 -22.56 10.03
CA VAL A 15 12.31 -21.84 10.78
C VAL A 15 12.28 -20.37 10.37
N GLU A 16 13.44 -19.71 10.35
CA GLU A 16 13.53 -18.30 9.99
C GLU A 16 13.19 -18.09 8.52
N ARG A 17 13.70 -18.93 7.62
CA ARG A 17 13.36 -18.86 6.18
C ARG A 17 11.85 -19.02 5.95
N THR A 18 11.19 -19.90 6.73
CA THR A 18 9.73 -20.06 6.67
C THR A 18 9.00 -18.79 7.17
N ALA A 19 9.47 -18.18 8.25
CA ALA A 19 8.89 -16.93 8.75
C ALA A 19 9.00 -15.78 7.74
N TYR A 20 10.03 -15.77 6.93
CA TYR A 20 10.25 -14.75 5.88
C TYR A 20 9.69 -15.12 4.50
N SER A 21 9.02 -16.26 4.37
CA SER A 21 8.54 -16.78 3.07
C SER A 21 7.28 -16.10 2.53
N HIS A 22 6.65 -15.22 3.31
CA HIS A 22 5.38 -14.57 2.97
C HIS A 22 5.35 -13.11 3.42
N ASP A 23 4.44 -12.33 2.88
CA ASP A 23 4.02 -11.02 3.38
C ASP A 23 2.64 -11.13 4.05
N LEU A 24 1.83 -10.05 4.05
CA LEU A 24 0.48 -10.11 4.65
C LEU A 24 -0.51 -10.99 3.88
N ALA A 25 -0.30 -11.25 2.59
CA ALA A 25 -1.19 -12.10 1.81
C ALA A 25 -0.87 -13.59 2.08
N PRO A 26 -1.80 -14.36 2.63
CA PRO A 26 -1.62 -15.78 2.74
C PRO A 26 -1.73 -16.45 1.37
N ILE A 27 -0.90 -17.45 1.14
CA ILE A 27 -0.96 -18.28 -0.07
C ILE A 27 -1.62 -19.62 0.31
N PRO A 28 -2.69 -20.04 -0.36
CA PRO A 28 -3.28 -21.36 -0.14
C PRO A 28 -2.26 -22.48 -0.32
N ARG A 29 -2.26 -23.47 0.56
CA ARG A 29 -1.27 -24.58 0.54
C ARG A 29 -1.21 -25.32 -0.78
N ASN A 30 -2.34 -25.49 -1.45
CA ASN A 30 -2.42 -26.14 -2.76
C ASN A 30 -1.91 -25.28 -3.92
N VAL A 31 -1.61 -24.01 -3.69
CA VAL A 31 -1.01 -23.09 -4.68
C VAL A 31 0.49 -22.91 -4.40
N LEU A 32 0.94 -23.15 -3.16
CA LEU A 32 2.35 -23.01 -2.76
C LEU A 32 3.32 -23.82 -3.61
N TRP A 33 2.91 -24.96 -4.16
CA TRP A 33 3.77 -25.77 -5.02
C TRP A 33 4.14 -25.07 -6.35
N LEU A 34 3.33 -24.08 -6.79
CA LEU A 34 3.61 -23.29 -7.99
C LEU A 34 4.68 -22.22 -7.73
N PHE A 35 4.80 -21.76 -6.49
CA PHE A 35 5.70 -20.68 -6.11
C PHE A 35 6.66 -21.16 -5.03
N ASN A 36 7.96 -20.92 -5.22
CA ASN A 36 8.93 -21.13 -4.16
C ASN A 36 8.95 -19.88 -3.29
N SER A 37 8.37 -19.96 -2.11
CA SER A 37 8.36 -18.82 -1.18
C SER A 37 9.52 -18.85 -0.18
N LEU A 38 10.34 -19.91 -0.13
CA LEU A 38 11.46 -20.01 0.78
C LEU A 38 12.72 -19.38 0.16
N PRO A 39 13.34 -18.36 0.79
CA PRO A 39 14.65 -17.89 0.36
C PRO A 39 15.72 -18.95 0.68
N ASP A 40 16.84 -18.96 -0.04
CA ASP A 40 17.95 -19.85 0.29
C ASP A 40 18.71 -19.36 1.52
N ILE A 41 18.82 -18.03 1.65
CA ILE A 41 19.52 -17.36 2.72
C ILE A 41 18.84 -16.01 3.07
N ILE A 42 18.87 -15.65 4.35
CA ILE A 42 18.44 -14.35 4.85
C ILE A 42 19.68 -13.58 5.30
N VAL A 43 19.79 -12.32 4.89
CA VAL A 43 20.88 -11.42 5.26
C VAL A 43 20.34 -10.12 5.82
N LYS A 44 20.96 -9.62 6.92
CA LYS A 44 20.56 -8.44 7.67
C LYS A 44 21.69 -7.40 7.70
N PRO A 45 21.87 -6.59 6.64
CA PRO A 45 22.90 -5.56 6.61
C PRO A 45 22.58 -4.41 7.58
N GLN A 46 23.62 -3.78 8.14
CA GLN A 46 23.53 -2.62 9.03
C GLN A 46 24.15 -1.36 8.43
N SER A 47 24.68 -1.44 7.22
CA SER A 47 25.24 -0.29 6.49
C SER A 47 24.96 -0.38 4.98
N LEU A 48 24.94 0.78 4.32
CA LEU A 48 24.79 0.83 2.86
C LEU A 48 25.98 0.18 2.14
N GLY A 49 27.16 0.18 2.76
CA GLY A 49 28.35 -0.51 2.24
C GLY A 49 28.16 -2.02 2.22
N GLU A 50 27.54 -2.60 3.24
CA GLU A 50 27.21 -4.01 3.29
C GLU A 50 26.15 -4.37 2.23
N VAL A 51 25.11 -3.56 2.06
CA VAL A 51 24.12 -3.75 0.97
C VAL A 51 24.82 -3.75 -0.38
N ALA A 52 25.71 -2.79 -0.64
CA ALA A 52 26.48 -2.72 -1.88
C ALA A 52 27.35 -3.98 -2.10
N GLY A 53 27.99 -4.49 -1.05
CA GLY A 53 28.77 -5.73 -1.09
C GLY A 53 27.90 -6.97 -1.40
N ILE A 54 26.74 -7.07 -0.77
CA ILE A 54 25.78 -8.16 -1.01
C ILE A 54 25.30 -8.13 -2.46
N LEU A 55 24.88 -6.96 -2.96
CA LEU A 55 24.38 -6.81 -4.33
C LEU A 55 25.47 -7.13 -5.36
N ARG A 56 26.70 -6.65 -5.17
CA ARG A 56 27.83 -6.98 -6.05
C ARG A 56 28.08 -8.48 -6.13
N LEU A 57 28.09 -9.15 -4.99
CA LEU A 57 28.28 -10.61 -4.96
C LEU A 57 27.11 -11.33 -5.64
N ALA A 58 25.87 -10.95 -5.34
CA ALA A 58 24.68 -11.51 -5.94
C ALA A 58 24.67 -11.30 -7.47
N ASN A 59 25.06 -10.10 -7.93
CA ASN A 59 25.09 -9.77 -9.36
C ASN A 59 26.15 -10.59 -10.11
N ASN A 60 27.35 -10.76 -9.54
CA ASN A 60 28.41 -11.57 -10.12
C ASN A 60 28.00 -13.05 -10.23
N LEU A 61 27.27 -13.56 -9.24
CA LEU A 61 26.80 -14.95 -9.20
C LEU A 61 25.43 -15.15 -9.85
N LYS A 62 24.77 -14.06 -10.28
CA LYS A 62 23.41 -14.05 -10.84
C LYS A 62 22.37 -14.66 -9.89
N VAL A 63 22.52 -14.43 -8.58
CA VAL A 63 21.61 -14.93 -7.55
C VAL A 63 20.46 -13.93 -7.35
N PRO A 64 19.20 -14.38 -7.35
CA PRO A 64 18.05 -13.53 -7.04
C PRO A 64 18.15 -12.84 -5.68
N VAL A 65 17.74 -11.57 -5.59
CA VAL A 65 17.67 -10.80 -4.36
C VAL A 65 16.26 -10.26 -4.20
N THR A 66 15.60 -10.62 -3.09
CA THR A 66 14.31 -10.06 -2.71
C THR A 66 14.52 -9.08 -1.55
N PRO A 67 14.38 -7.76 -1.79
CA PRO A 67 14.43 -6.78 -0.71
C PRO A 67 13.18 -6.85 0.15
N ARG A 68 13.35 -6.62 1.46
CA ARG A 68 12.27 -6.67 2.43
C ARG A 68 12.43 -5.57 3.49
N GLY A 69 11.40 -4.76 3.66
CA GLY A 69 11.14 -3.98 4.86
C GLY A 69 10.30 -4.80 5.85
N SER A 70 9.27 -4.23 6.44
CA SER A 70 8.37 -4.97 7.35
C SER A 70 7.35 -5.88 6.66
N ALA A 71 7.28 -5.87 5.33
CA ALA A 71 6.36 -6.68 4.52
C ALA A 71 4.87 -6.52 4.92
N THR A 72 4.47 -5.30 5.23
CA THR A 72 3.12 -4.94 5.66
C THR A 72 2.11 -4.83 4.52
N TRP A 73 2.52 -5.15 3.29
CA TRP A 73 1.65 -5.16 2.12
C TRP A 73 1.38 -6.59 1.65
N GLY A 74 0.18 -6.82 1.12
CA GLY A 74 -0.35 -8.16 0.85
C GLY A 74 -0.37 -8.57 -0.62
N TYR A 75 0.58 -8.10 -1.47
CA TYR A 75 0.59 -8.45 -2.91
C TYR A 75 1.77 -9.32 -3.34
N GLY A 76 2.49 -9.91 -2.40
CA GLY A 76 3.62 -10.78 -2.72
C GLY A 76 4.88 -10.04 -3.12
N GLY A 77 4.97 -8.73 -2.89
CA GLY A 77 6.14 -7.91 -3.22
C GLY A 77 7.41 -8.34 -2.50
N ALA A 78 7.29 -8.81 -1.26
CA ALA A 78 8.39 -9.29 -0.43
C ALA A 78 8.54 -10.82 -0.38
N VAL A 79 7.82 -11.57 -1.23
CA VAL A 79 7.88 -13.03 -1.29
C VAL A 79 9.04 -13.45 -2.21
N PRO A 80 10.02 -14.27 -1.73
CA PRO A 80 11.16 -14.69 -2.54
C PRO A 80 10.81 -15.85 -3.49
N ASN A 81 9.89 -15.61 -4.44
CA ASN A 81 9.28 -16.64 -5.29
C ASN A 81 10.25 -17.39 -6.23
N LEU A 82 11.49 -16.94 -6.34
CA LEU A 82 12.58 -17.65 -7.06
C LEU A 82 13.73 -18.04 -6.13
N GLY A 83 13.51 -18.10 -4.81
CA GLY A 83 14.57 -18.41 -3.84
C GLY A 83 15.59 -17.28 -3.73
N GLY A 84 16.87 -17.63 -3.63
CA GLY A 84 17.97 -16.69 -3.55
C GLY A 84 18.11 -16.00 -2.19
N ILE A 85 18.57 -14.76 -2.22
CA ILE A 85 18.85 -13.95 -1.03
C ILE A 85 17.61 -13.15 -0.65
N LEU A 86 17.14 -13.30 0.58
CA LEU A 86 16.22 -12.33 1.17
C LEU A 86 17.04 -11.28 1.91
N LEU A 87 16.94 -10.04 1.44
CA LEU A 87 17.67 -8.89 1.96
C LEU A 87 16.76 -8.12 2.92
N ASP A 88 16.92 -8.38 4.22
CA ASP A 88 16.16 -7.68 5.27
C ASP A 88 16.83 -6.35 5.60
N LEU A 89 16.15 -5.26 5.25
CA LEU A 89 16.67 -3.90 5.35
C LEU A 89 16.29 -3.19 6.66
N ARG A 90 15.61 -3.86 7.60
CA ARG A 90 15.07 -3.23 8.81
C ARG A 90 16.15 -2.75 9.79
N ASP A 91 17.34 -3.31 9.72
CA ASP A 91 18.46 -2.85 10.56
C ASP A 91 19.12 -1.55 10.04
N LEU A 92 18.72 -1.08 8.84
CA LEU A 92 19.03 0.26 8.35
C LEU A 92 18.00 1.26 8.89
N ASN A 93 18.01 1.51 10.18
CA ASN A 93 16.93 2.17 10.92
C ASN A 93 17.36 3.48 11.62
N LYS A 94 18.35 4.18 11.08
CA LYS A 94 18.84 5.43 11.68
C LYS A 94 18.14 6.65 11.07
N ILE A 95 17.78 7.61 11.93
CA ILE A 95 17.58 9.00 11.54
C ILE A 95 18.99 9.57 11.36
N VAL A 96 19.34 9.92 10.12
CA VAL A 96 20.72 10.28 9.74
C VAL A 96 21.04 11.74 10.05
N SER A 97 20.11 12.63 9.65
CA SER A 97 20.27 14.07 9.89
C SER A 97 18.92 14.79 9.86
N PHE A 98 18.83 15.87 10.60
CA PHE A 98 17.72 16.83 10.56
C PHE A 98 18.28 18.23 10.31
N ASP A 99 17.96 18.78 9.16
CA ASP A 99 18.26 20.17 8.78
C ASP A 99 17.01 21.02 9.07
N GLU A 100 16.94 21.56 10.28
CA GLU A 100 15.81 22.34 10.75
C GLU A 100 15.62 23.61 9.92
N ALA A 101 16.72 24.26 9.52
CA ALA A 101 16.64 25.51 8.74
C ALA A 101 15.98 25.31 7.36
N ARG A 102 16.09 24.10 6.79
CA ARG A 102 15.52 23.74 5.48
C ARG A 102 14.30 22.85 5.56
N GLY A 103 13.90 22.41 6.75
CA GLY A 103 12.82 21.44 6.95
C GLY A 103 13.09 20.10 6.25
N LEU A 104 14.32 19.57 6.35
CA LEU A 104 14.72 18.33 5.72
C LEU A 104 15.13 17.28 6.75
N LEU A 105 14.58 16.08 6.62
CA LEU A 105 14.91 14.93 7.46
C LEU A 105 15.44 13.78 6.62
N THR A 106 16.68 13.38 6.83
CA THR A 106 17.26 12.21 6.17
C THR A 106 17.16 10.98 7.06
N VAL A 107 16.54 9.93 6.54
CA VAL A 107 16.34 8.66 7.24
C VAL A 107 16.78 7.48 6.39
N GLN A 108 17.24 6.42 7.03
CA GLN A 108 17.52 5.16 6.36
C GLN A 108 16.21 4.44 6.00
N CYS A 109 16.24 3.60 4.97
CA CYS A 109 15.05 2.95 4.40
C CYS A 109 14.32 2.01 5.35
N GLY A 110 15.00 1.45 6.34
CA GLY A 110 14.44 0.55 7.35
C GLY A 110 13.82 1.24 8.56
N VAL A 111 13.93 2.56 8.69
CA VAL A 111 13.25 3.33 9.74
C VAL A 111 11.74 3.10 9.65
N VAL A 112 11.09 2.84 10.77
CA VAL A 112 9.63 2.71 10.85
C VAL A 112 9.01 4.10 10.90
N TRP A 113 7.88 4.30 10.20
CA TRP A 113 7.23 5.61 10.15
C TRP A 113 6.84 6.15 11.53
N LYS A 114 6.48 5.25 12.47
CA LYS A 114 6.17 5.67 13.85
C LYS A 114 7.36 6.34 14.52
N ASP A 115 8.59 5.84 14.29
CA ASP A 115 9.80 6.44 14.87
C ASP A 115 10.05 7.84 14.28
N VAL A 116 9.71 8.06 13.00
CA VAL A 116 9.77 9.39 12.37
C VAL A 116 8.73 10.33 12.98
N LEU A 117 7.49 9.85 13.16
CA LEU A 117 6.43 10.64 13.81
C LEU A 117 6.83 11.03 15.24
N ASP A 118 7.34 10.08 16.03
CA ASP A 118 7.76 10.32 17.42
C ASP A 118 8.95 11.28 17.52
N PHE A 119 9.86 11.21 16.55
CA PHE A 119 10.97 12.18 16.47
C PHE A 119 10.44 13.59 16.21
N LEU A 120 9.51 13.75 15.24
CA LEU A 120 8.98 15.05 14.85
C LEU A 120 8.01 15.66 15.90
N GLU A 121 7.44 14.88 16.79
CA GLU A 121 6.61 15.42 17.89
C GLU A 121 7.35 16.49 18.71
N LYS A 122 8.67 16.41 18.79
CA LYS A 122 9.57 17.29 19.56
C LYS A 122 10.13 18.46 18.76
N THR A 123 9.65 18.67 17.53
CA THR A 123 10.10 19.69 16.61
C THR A 123 8.95 20.58 16.17
N ASP A 124 9.25 21.68 15.48
CA ASP A 124 8.24 22.56 14.87
C ASP A 124 7.82 22.11 13.47
N TYR A 125 8.09 20.82 13.13
CA TYR A 125 7.80 20.24 11.83
C TYR A 125 6.93 18.99 11.95
N GLU A 126 6.26 18.65 10.84
CA GLU A 126 5.49 17.41 10.70
C GLU A 126 5.64 16.83 9.29
N LEU A 127 5.22 15.56 9.13
CA LEU A 127 5.20 14.91 7.83
C LEU A 127 4.01 15.38 7.00
N PRO A 128 4.24 15.76 5.73
CA PRO A 128 3.15 16.04 4.80
C PRO A 128 2.37 14.78 4.42
N VAL A 129 3.05 13.63 4.31
CA VAL A 129 2.43 12.36 3.91
C VAL A 129 3.02 11.19 4.71
N TYR A 130 2.15 10.30 5.21
CA TYR A 130 2.55 9.05 5.87
C TYR A 130 1.47 7.96 5.73
N PRO A 131 1.83 6.66 5.84
CA PRO A 131 0.87 5.56 5.65
C PRO A 131 0.00 5.30 6.89
N SER A 132 -1.17 4.69 6.68
CA SER A 132 -1.98 4.11 7.77
C SER A 132 -1.26 2.97 8.51
N SER A 133 -0.30 2.31 7.86
CA SER A 133 0.56 1.27 8.45
C SER A 133 1.78 1.84 9.19
N ALA A 134 1.82 3.13 9.51
CA ALA A 134 2.96 3.80 10.16
C ALA A 134 3.53 3.06 11.38
N PRO A 135 2.75 2.40 12.25
CA PRO A 135 3.30 1.67 13.38
C PRO A 135 4.22 0.49 13.02
N SER A 136 4.19 0.03 11.78
CA SER A 136 4.93 -1.18 11.39
C SER A 136 5.65 -1.07 10.04
N SER A 137 5.23 -0.20 9.13
CA SER A 137 5.85 -0.07 7.81
C SER A 137 7.11 0.76 7.84
N THR A 138 8.09 0.37 7.01
CA THR A 138 9.34 1.10 6.86
C THR A 138 9.22 2.19 5.80
N VAL A 139 10.03 3.25 5.95
CA VAL A 139 10.06 4.38 5.00
C VAL A 139 10.38 3.89 3.59
N GLY A 140 11.40 3.07 3.42
CA GLY A 140 11.77 2.52 2.12
C GLY A 140 10.72 1.57 1.53
N GLY A 141 10.03 0.79 2.38
CA GLY A 141 8.94 -0.10 1.94
C GLY A 141 7.76 0.69 1.40
N PHE A 142 7.34 1.74 2.08
CA PHE A 142 6.24 2.62 1.64
C PHE A 142 6.61 3.39 0.35
N ALA A 143 7.82 3.91 0.26
CA ALA A 143 8.34 4.53 -0.96
C ALA A 143 8.33 3.54 -2.14
N ALA A 144 8.79 2.31 -1.91
CA ALA A 144 8.83 1.27 -2.94
C ALA A 144 7.44 0.87 -3.46
N THR A 145 6.37 1.12 -2.70
CA THR A 145 4.98 0.81 -3.10
C THR A 145 4.21 2.01 -3.66
N GLY A 146 4.84 3.18 -3.80
CA GLY A 146 4.24 4.36 -4.43
C GLY A 146 3.86 5.49 -3.49
N GLY A 147 3.79 5.24 -2.17
CA GLY A 147 3.74 6.28 -1.14
C GLY A 147 2.48 7.13 -1.08
N LEU A 148 1.27 6.56 -1.26
CA LEU A 148 0.01 7.25 -1.03
C LEU A 148 -0.54 6.95 0.37
N GLY A 149 -0.97 7.97 1.10
CA GLY A 149 -1.44 7.83 2.48
C GLY A 149 -2.16 9.08 3.01
N TYR A 150 -2.16 9.25 4.32
CA TYR A 150 -2.66 10.46 4.96
C TYR A 150 -1.87 11.67 4.48
N GLY A 151 -2.54 12.77 4.23
CA GLY A 151 -1.96 13.98 3.66
C GLY A 151 -1.87 14.02 2.15
N SER A 152 -2.00 12.88 1.46
CA SER A 152 -1.85 12.84 -0.01
C SER A 152 -2.84 13.70 -0.77
N ILE A 153 -4.04 13.94 -0.24
CA ILE A 153 -5.03 14.82 -0.86
C ILE A 153 -4.55 16.29 -0.94
N GLU A 154 -3.72 16.71 0.00
CA GLU A 154 -3.18 18.06 0.09
C GLU A 154 -1.77 18.15 -0.51
N TYR A 155 -0.91 17.16 -0.22
CA TYR A 155 0.53 17.22 -0.50
C TYR A 155 0.98 16.26 -1.62
N GLY A 156 0.07 15.50 -2.24
CA GLY A 156 0.43 14.49 -3.25
C GLY A 156 0.99 13.20 -2.65
N SER A 157 1.82 12.51 -3.38
CA SER A 157 2.48 11.28 -2.95
C SER A 157 3.69 11.55 -2.05
N LEU A 158 4.25 10.51 -1.44
CA LEU A 158 5.55 10.62 -0.78
C LEU A 158 6.64 11.09 -1.75
N GLY A 159 6.58 10.67 -3.03
CA GLY A 159 7.54 11.09 -4.06
C GLY A 159 7.61 12.60 -4.25
N ASP A 160 6.47 13.28 -4.20
CA ASP A 160 6.38 14.75 -4.28
C ASP A 160 7.05 15.43 -3.07
N ASN A 161 7.17 14.70 -1.95
CA ASN A 161 7.68 15.17 -0.67
C ASN A 161 9.07 14.61 -0.31
N VAL A 162 9.80 14.05 -1.29
CA VAL A 162 11.19 13.62 -1.14
C VAL A 162 12.11 14.57 -1.88
N ALA A 163 13.17 15.02 -1.22
CA ALA A 163 14.18 15.89 -1.80
C ALA A 163 15.23 15.09 -2.57
N SER A 164 15.66 13.96 -2.03
CA SER A 164 16.63 13.07 -2.66
C SER A 164 16.53 11.65 -2.11
N ILE A 165 17.02 10.68 -2.87
CA ILE A 165 17.09 9.27 -2.49
C ILE A 165 18.50 8.77 -2.74
N THR A 166 19.14 8.17 -1.73
CA THR A 166 20.33 7.35 -1.94
C THR A 166 19.89 5.97 -2.39
N ILE A 167 20.28 5.55 -3.58
CA ILE A 167 19.99 4.22 -4.13
C ILE A 167 21.27 3.39 -4.26
N ILE A 168 21.10 2.07 -4.22
CA ILE A 168 22.16 1.10 -4.45
C ILE A 168 21.75 0.21 -5.62
N LEU A 169 22.56 0.24 -6.68
CA LEU A 169 22.35 -0.54 -7.89
C LEU A 169 22.82 -1.99 -7.72
N PRO A 170 22.37 -2.94 -8.55
CA PRO A 170 22.86 -4.32 -8.55
C PRO A 170 24.38 -4.46 -8.66
N THR A 171 25.04 -3.52 -9.31
CA THR A 171 26.51 -3.43 -9.40
C THR A 171 27.20 -3.16 -8.07
N GLY A 172 26.42 -2.79 -7.03
CA GLY A 172 26.93 -2.29 -5.75
C GLY A 172 27.32 -0.81 -5.78
N GLU A 173 27.05 -0.10 -6.87
CA GLU A 173 27.24 1.34 -6.97
C GLU A 173 26.18 2.05 -6.12
N LYS A 174 26.62 3.05 -5.35
CA LYS A 174 25.76 3.92 -4.56
C LYS A 174 25.68 5.29 -5.22
N THR A 175 24.50 5.78 -5.47
CA THR A 175 24.28 7.09 -6.06
C THR A 175 23.10 7.82 -5.41
N ILE A 176 23.12 9.15 -5.47
CA ILE A 176 22.02 10.00 -5.00
C ILE A 176 21.20 10.41 -6.22
N VAL A 177 19.89 10.28 -6.10
CA VAL A 177 18.90 10.68 -7.10
C VAL A 177 18.06 11.80 -6.52
N ASP A 178 18.01 12.91 -7.25
CA ASP A 178 17.16 14.06 -6.96
C ASP A 178 16.59 14.66 -8.26
N SER A 179 15.96 15.83 -8.19
CA SER A 179 15.37 16.50 -9.36
C SER A 179 16.41 16.97 -10.39
N SER A 180 17.69 17.06 -10.03
CA SER A 180 18.78 17.44 -10.94
C SER A 180 19.43 16.26 -11.65
N THR A 181 19.09 15.03 -11.24
CA THR A 181 19.67 13.81 -11.80
C THR A 181 19.14 13.57 -13.22
N GLY A 182 20.01 13.69 -14.22
CA GLY A 182 19.59 13.73 -15.64
C GLY A 182 19.19 12.38 -16.26
N TRP A 183 19.45 11.23 -15.60
CA TRP A 183 19.22 9.90 -16.16
C TRP A 183 18.07 9.14 -15.52
N VAL A 184 17.63 9.54 -14.33
CA VAL A 184 16.48 8.98 -13.60
C VAL A 184 15.92 10.05 -12.66
N THR A 185 14.61 10.03 -12.43
CA THR A 185 13.95 10.90 -11.46
C THR A 185 13.44 10.09 -10.26
N PRO A 186 13.25 10.70 -9.07
CA PRO A 186 12.64 10.03 -7.93
C PRO A 186 11.34 9.33 -8.26
N ASP A 187 10.43 9.98 -9.00
CA ASP A 187 9.10 9.43 -9.36
C ASP A 187 9.19 8.13 -10.16
N GLN A 188 10.21 7.95 -10.98
CA GLN A 188 10.43 6.73 -11.74
C GLN A 188 10.82 5.55 -10.85
N LEU A 189 11.39 5.81 -9.67
CA LEU A 189 11.82 4.81 -8.70
C LEU A 189 10.71 4.44 -7.72
N PHE A 190 9.81 5.38 -7.40
CA PHE A 190 8.67 5.10 -6.53
C PHE A 190 7.71 4.10 -7.18
N GLY A 191 7.19 3.16 -6.38
CA GLY A 191 6.34 2.08 -6.87
C GLY A 191 7.07 1.05 -7.73
N SER A 192 8.43 1.00 -7.68
CA SER A 192 9.22 -0.05 -8.35
C SER A 192 9.28 -1.36 -7.58
N GLU A 193 8.77 -1.39 -6.35
CA GLU A 193 8.68 -2.57 -5.49
C GLU A 193 10.04 -3.29 -5.33
N GLY A 194 11.12 -2.51 -5.28
CA GLY A 194 12.48 -3.05 -5.18
C GLY A 194 12.99 -3.77 -6.44
N GLY A 195 12.32 -3.57 -7.57
CA GLY A 195 12.68 -4.20 -8.84
C GLY A 195 13.76 -3.47 -9.64
N LEU A 196 14.06 -2.20 -9.34
CA LEU A 196 15.03 -1.38 -10.08
C LEU A 196 16.32 -1.14 -9.31
N CYS A 197 16.22 -0.86 -8.03
CA CYS A 197 17.32 -0.57 -7.13
C CYS A 197 16.92 -0.85 -5.68
N ILE A 198 17.86 -0.78 -4.75
CA ILE A 198 17.57 -0.79 -3.31
C ILE A 198 17.64 0.66 -2.82
N PHE A 199 16.59 1.11 -2.12
CA PHE A 199 16.62 2.38 -1.42
C PHE A 199 17.50 2.26 -0.17
N GLY A 200 18.43 3.19 0.00
CA GLY A 200 19.31 3.25 1.14
C GLY A 200 18.85 4.30 2.16
N GLU A 201 18.75 5.54 1.72
CA GLU A 201 18.33 6.68 2.52
C GLU A 201 17.38 7.56 1.72
N LEU A 202 16.43 8.19 2.42
CA LEU A 202 15.49 9.15 1.85
C LEU A 202 15.61 10.47 2.63
N THR A 203 15.71 11.58 1.90
CA THR A 203 15.63 12.93 2.46
C THR A 203 14.20 13.43 2.26
N LEU A 204 13.43 13.46 3.35
CA LEU A 204 12.04 13.88 3.39
C LEU A 204 11.94 15.41 3.51
N ARG A 205 11.04 16.04 2.74
CA ARG A 205 10.62 17.41 2.96
C ARG A 205 9.57 17.43 4.05
N LEU A 206 9.76 18.26 5.04
CA LEU A 206 8.82 18.46 6.12
C LEU A 206 8.03 19.75 5.91
N VAL A 207 6.88 19.84 6.54
CA VAL A 207 6.08 21.06 6.60
C VAL A 207 6.08 21.61 8.01
N PRO A 208 5.89 22.93 8.22
CA PRO A 208 5.72 23.49 9.54
C PRO A 208 4.53 22.83 10.25
N LYS A 209 4.69 22.58 11.55
CA LYS A 209 3.65 21.95 12.37
C LYS A 209 2.40 22.80 12.39
N ARG A 210 1.26 22.20 12.08
CA ARG A 210 -0.03 22.89 12.08
C ARG A 210 -0.48 23.22 13.49
N GLN A 211 -1.06 24.42 13.66
CA GLN A 211 -1.42 24.95 14.96
C GLN A 211 -2.70 24.32 15.54
N SER A 212 -3.57 23.85 14.67
CA SER A 212 -4.88 23.31 15.06
C SER A 212 -5.25 22.12 14.17
N GLY A 213 -6.13 21.26 14.68
CA GLY A 213 -6.73 20.21 13.90
C GLY A 213 -8.01 19.69 14.53
N ALA A 214 -8.93 19.27 13.67
CA ALA A 214 -10.22 18.73 14.09
C ALA A 214 -10.63 17.53 13.24
N PRO A 215 -10.94 16.40 13.87
CA PRO A 215 -11.58 15.28 13.18
C PRO A 215 -13.06 15.60 12.95
N PHE A 216 -13.59 15.08 11.85
CA PHE A 216 -15.01 15.17 11.52
C PHE A 216 -15.56 13.81 11.09
N LEU A 217 -16.88 13.62 11.32
CA LEU A 217 -17.57 12.40 10.97
C LEU A 217 -19.06 12.65 10.75
N ALA A 218 -19.58 12.13 9.64
CA ALA A 218 -21.01 12.13 9.36
C ALA A 218 -21.46 10.80 8.76
N TYR A 219 -22.69 10.41 9.08
CA TYR A 219 -23.35 9.25 8.54
C TYR A 219 -24.37 9.63 7.46
N PHE A 220 -24.51 8.80 6.43
CA PHE A 220 -25.47 8.95 5.33
C PHE A 220 -26.19 7.63 5.07
N HIS A 221 -27.53 7.68 5.03
CA HIS A 221 -28.32 6.52 4.60
C HIS A 221 -28.14 6.19 3.12
N GLN A 222 -27.87 7.19 2.29
CA GLN A 222 -27.67 7.04 0.84
C GLN A 222 -26.22 7.21 0.46
N LEU A 223 -25.62 6.17 -0.14
CA LEU A 223 -24.25 6.18 -0.64
C LEU A 223 -23.97 7.37 -1.57
N ALA A 224 -24.92 7.68 -2.47
CA ALA A 224 -24.74 8.76 -3.44
C ALA A 224 -24.50 10.12 -2.75
N ASN A 225 -25.25 10.42 -1.69
CA ASN A 225 -25.10 11.65 -0.93
C ASN A 225 -23.73 11.72 -0.22
N ALA A 226 -23.29 10.60 0.37
CA ALA A 226 -21.97 10.49 1.00
C ALA A 226 -20.84 10.75 -0.01
N VAL A 227 -20.92 10.12 -1.19
CA VAL A 227 -19.93 10.29 -2.26
C VAL A 227 -19.90 11.74 -2.77
N GLU A 228 -21.07 12.39 -2.94
CA GLU A 228 -21.13 13.78 -3.37
C GLU A 228 -20.48 14.71 -2.33
N VAL A 229 -20.84 14.57 -1.05
CA VAL A 229 -20.23 15.38 0.03
C VAL A 229 -18.72 15.17 0.06
N ALA A 230 -18.23 13.93 0.01
CA ALA A 230 -16.80 13.68 0.03
C ALA A 230 -16.07 14.29 -1.19
N LYS A 231 -16.67 14.23 -2.39
CA LYS A 231 -16.12 14.87 -3.60
C LYS A 231 -16.06 16.40 -3.47
N ASP A 232 -17.10 16.99 -2.93
CA ASP A 232 -17.18 18.45 -2.76
C ASP A 232 -16.15 18.92 -1.71
N LEU A 233 -15.99 18.19 -0.60
CA LEU A 233 -14.97 18.45 0.41
C LEU A 233 -13.55 18.32 -0.17
N ALA A 234 -13.29 17.27 -0.96
CA ALA A 234 -11.98 17.07 -1.61
C ALA A 234 -11.56 18.24 -2.50
N ARG A 235 -12.54 18.95 -3.09
CA ARG A 235 -12.29 20.09 -3.99
C ARG A 235 -12.24 21.43 -3.27
N SER A 236 -13.11 21.62 -2.28
CA SER A 236 -13.29 22.92 -1.62
C SER A 236 -12.36 23.11 -0.43
N THR A 237 -12.37 22.18 0.52
CA THR A 237 -11.66 22.34 1.81
C THR A 237 -10.35 21.55 1.89
N LYS A 238 -10.16 20.56 1.02
CA LYS A 238 -8.96 19.70 0.94
C LYS A 238 -8.47 19.25 2.33
N PRO A 239 -9.26 18.46 3.06
CA PRO A 239 -8.86 18.00 4.39
C PRO A 239 -7.56 17.19 4.33
N PHE A 240 -6.76 17.21 5.39
CA PHE A 240 -5.55 16.41 5.51
C PHE A 240 -5.82 14.91 5.32
N SER A 241 -6.98 14.45 5.77
CA SER A 241 -7.46 13.09 5.52
C SER A 241 -8.95 13.13 5.20
N LEU A 242 -9.37 12.40 4.18
CA LEU A 242 -10.76 12.24 3.79
C LEU A 242 -11.01 10.80 3.38
N ILE A 243 -11.90 10.14 4.09
CA ILE A 243 -12.21 8.72 3.93
C ILE A 243 -13.71 8.52 3.90
N LEU A 244 -14.17 7.69 3.00
CA LEU A 244 -15.53 7.18 2.98
C LEU A 244 -15.48 5.67 3.26
N ARG A 245 -16.26 5.22 4.23
CA ARG A 245 -16.53 3.78 4.42
C ARG A 245 -17.97 3.51 4.07
N ALA A 246 -18.19 2.52 3.20
CA ALA A 246 -19.50 2.13 2.75
C ALA A 246 -19.76 0.66 3.08
N PHE A 247 -20.96 0.42 3.61
CA PHE A 247 -21.41 -0.91 3.99
C PHE A 247 -22.52 -1.33 3.05
N GLY A 248 -22.45 -2.59 2.63
CA GLY A 248 -23.55 -3.28 2.04
C GLY A 248 -24.38 -3.97 3.13
N PHE A 249 -24.56 -5.27 2.99
CA PHE A 249 -25.18 -6.13 4.01
C PHE A 249 -24.10 -6.64 4.98
N VAL A 250 -23.67 -5.77 5.91
CA VAL A 250 -22.71 -6.17 6.95
C VAL A 250 -23.46 -7.02 7.99
N ARG A 251 -22.89 -8.15 8.36
CA ARG A 251 -23.37 -8.92 9.51
C ARG A 251 -23.25 -8.04 10.76
N SER A 252 -24.24 -8.10 11.66
CA SER A 252 -24.30 -7.22 12.83
C SER A 252 -23.00 -7.22 13.64
N ARG A 253 -22.32 -8.34 13.72
CA ARG A 253 -21.05 -8.52 14.45
C ARG A 253 -19.86 -7.82 13.78
N GLU A 254 -19.81 -7.80 12.45
CA GLU A 254 -18.79 -7.08 11.69
C GLU A 254 -19.01 -5.56 11.81
N ARG A 255 -20.27 -5.16 11.87
CA ARG A 255 -20.69 -3.77 12.07
C ARG A 255 -20.19 -3.19 13.40
N GLU A 256 -20.33 -3.94 14.50
CA GLU A 256 -19.83 -3.51 15.82
C GLU A 256 -18.32 -3.27 15.85
N VAL A 257 -17.55 -4.07 15.12
CA VAL A 257 -16.09 -3.95 15.07
C VAL A 257 -15.63 -2.83 14.14
N LEU A 258 -16.32 -2.63 13.01
CA LEU A 258 -15.90 -1.67 11.99
C LEU A 258 -16.35 -0.24 12.29
N LEU A 259 -17.46 -0.08 12.97
CA LEU A 259 -18.12 1.21 13.03
C LEU A 259 -18.11 1.87 14.40
N SER A 260 -18.07 1.11 15.46
CA SER A 260 -18.36 1.67 16.81
C SER A 260 -19.66 2.53 16.85
N LEU A 261 -20.53 2.38 15.82
CA LEU A 261 -21.73 3.18 15.59
C LEU A 261 -22.96 2.36 15.90
N GLU A 262 -23.58 2.63 17.02
CA GLU A 262 -24.89 2.06 17.33
C GLU A 262 -25.95 2.49 16.29
N GLY A 263 -26.72 1.54 15.76
CA GLY A 263 -27.90 1.80 14.93
C GLY A 263 -27.65 2.00 13.42
N ALA A 264 -26.44 1.86 12.89
CA ALA A 264 -26.21 1.91 11.45
C ALA A 264 -26.51 0.57 10.77
N GLU A 265 -27.65 0.45 10.10
CA GLU A 265 -28.05 -0.81 9.43
C GLU A 265 -27.49 -0.96 8.01
N SER A 266 -27.33 0.15 7.29
CA SER A 266 -26.74 0.24 5.95
C SER A 266 -26.39 1.70 5.69
N GLY A 267 -25.52 1.97 4.73
CA GLY A 267 -25.18 3.34 4.34
C GLY A 267 -23.68 3.58 4.22
N ALA A 268 -23.27 4.84 4.42
CA ALA A 268 -21.87 5.21 4.37
C ALA A 268 -21.54 6.24 5.46
N ILE A 269 -20.30 6.22 5.94
CA ILE A 269 -19.74 7.31 6.74
C ILE A 269 -18.71 8.07 5.90
N VAL A 270 -18.69 9.39 6.10
CA VAL A 270 -17.62 10.26 5.63
C VAL A 270 -16.90 10.77 6.87
N PHE A 271 -15.61 10.52 6.96
CA PHE A 271 -14.80 10.98 8.08
C PHE A 271 -13.43 11.45 7.60
N GLY A 272 -12.80 12.27 8.41
CA GLY A 272 -11.50 12.81 8.08
C GLY A 272 -10.94 13.71 9.15
N TYR A 273 -9.96 14.50 8.75
CA TYR A 273 -9.24 15.39 9.64
C TYR A 273 -8.86 16.67 8.92
N TYR A 274 -9.29 17.80 9.46
CA TYR A 274 -8.79 19.11 9.06
C TYR A 274 -7.60 19.50 9.92
N ALA A 275 -6.63 20.17 9.32
CA ALA A 275 -5.46 20.67 10.01
C ALA A 275 -4.98 21.98 9.36
N GLY A 276 -4.60 22.97 10.17
CA GLY A 276 -4.20 24.29 9.69
C GLY A 276 -4.09 25.31 10.82
N THR A 277 -4.38 26.58 10.51
CA THR A 277 -4.64 27.59 11.54
C THR A 277 -6.01 27.38 12.19
N PRO A 278 -6.26 27.89 13.40
CA PRO A 278 -7.58 27.79 14.03
C PRO A 278 -8.71 28.27 13.14
N ASP A 279 -8.57 29.44 12.49
CA ASP A 279 -9.58 29.99 11.59
C ASP A 279 -9.85 29.11 10.37
N GLN A 280 -8.80 28.55 9.74
CA GLN A 280 -8.95 27.62 8.60
C GLN A 280 -9.69 26.35 9.01
N VAL A 281 -9.39 25.82 10.18
CA VAL A 281 -10.06 24.61 10.67
C VAL A 281 -11.53 24.90 10.97
N GLU A 282 -11.85 26.03 11.59
CA GLU A 282 -13.23 26.45 11.88
C GLU A 282 -14.04 26.65 10.59
N GLU A 283 -13.52 27.40 9.61
CA GLU A 283 -14.16 27.61 8.31
C GLU A 283 -14.43 26.28 7.58
N SER A 284 -13.44 25.39 7.57
CA SER A 284 -13.58 24.06 6.94
C SER A 284 -14.62 23.20 7.64
N MET A 285 -14.68 23.25 8.97
CA MET A 285 -15.70 22.55 9.76
C MET A 285 -17.09 23.08 9.49
N ASN A 286 -17.27 24.41 9.41
CA ASN A 286 -18.55 25.04 9.08
C ASN A 286 -19.02 24.62 7.68
N THR A 287 -18.12 24.63 6.70
CA THR A 287 -18.40 24.15 5.34
C THR A 287 -18.83 22.67 5.35
N PHE A 288 -18.15 21.81 6.12
CA PHE A 288 -18.53 20.41 6.28
C PHE A 288 -19.95 20.26 6.85
N VAL A 289 -20.27 20.97 7.93
CA VAL A 289 -21.59 20.93 8.57
C VAL A 289 -22.70 21.35 7.60
N GLU A 290 -22.50 22.41 6.84
CA GLU A 290 -23.46 22.88 5.83
C GLU A 290 -23.68 21.84 4.71
N MET A 291 -22.60 21.23 4.20
CA MET A 291 -22.70 20.22 3.15
C MET A 291 -23.43 18.97 3.65
N VAL A 292 -23.14 18.51 4.87
CA VAL A 292 -23.82 17.37 5.49
C VAL A 292 -25.31 17.64 5.64
N ALA A 293 -25.68 18.81 6.17
CA ALA A 293 -27.10 19.21 6.35
C ALA A 293 -27.83 19.26 5.00
N LYS A 294 -27.22 19.88 3.98
CA LYS A 294 -27.80 20.03 2.63
C LYS A 294 -28.06 18.68 1.96
N LYS A 295 -27.26 17.64 2.25
CA LYS A 295 -27.37 16.30 1.66
C LYS A 295 -28.08 15.28 2.56
N GLY A 296 -28.71 15.74 3.65
CA GLY A 296 -29.46 14.88 4.57
C GLY A 296 -28.58 13.88 5.33
N GLY A 297 -27.33 14.25 5.56
CA GLY A 297 -26.42 13.48 6.41
C GLY A 297 -26.67 13.76 7.89
N ILE A 298 -26.20 12.91 8.75
CA ILE A 298 -26.30 13.00 10.22
C ILE A 298 -24.90 13.20 10.76
N LEU A 299 -24.66 14.41 11.33
CA LEU A 299 -23.42 14.69 12.03
C LEU A 299 -23.30 13.77 13.25
N ARG A 300 -22.11 13.20 13.43
CA ARG A 300 -21.84 12.35 14.59
C ARG A 300 -21.20 13.16 15.72
N PRO A 301 -21.36 12.70 16.97
CA PRO A 301 -20.71 13.35 18.10
C PRO A 301 -19.18 13.44 17.93
N ARG A 302 -18.59 14.51 18.44
CA ARG A 302 -17.15 14.77 18.31
C ARG A 302 -16.27 13.61 18.82
N TYR A 303 -16.66 12.97 19.93
CA TYR A 303 -15.90 11.85 20.50
C TYR A 303 -15.80 10.64 19.55
N GLU A 304 -16.81 10.43 18.67
CA GLU A 304 -16.74 9.37 17.65
C GLU A 304 -15.74 9.71 16.55
N ALA A 305 -15.69 10.97 16.11
CA ALA A 305 -14.71 11.43 15.15
C ALA A 305 -13.28 11.37 15.74
N GLU A 306 -13.11 11.74 17.00
CA GLU A 306 -11.84 11.61 17.74
C GLU A 306 -11.41 10.15 17.88
N PHE A 307 -12.34 9.25 18.19
CA PHE A 307 -12.08 7.81 18.25
C PHE A 307 -11.63 7.27 16.88
N GLU A 308 -12.36 7.56 15.79
CA GLU A 308 -11.99 7.09 14.45
C GLU A 308 -10.61 7.64 14.03
N TRP A 309 -10.29 8.89 14.37
CA TRP A 309 -8.98 9.45 14.09
C TRP A 309 -7.86 8.84 14.94
N SER A 310 -8.11 8.55 16.21
CA SER A 310 -7.15 7.86 17.08
C SER A 310 -6.81 6.45 16.58
N GLU A 311 -7.81 5.75 16.03
CA GLU A 311 -7.69 4.40 15.49
C GLU A 311 -7.22 4.36 14.01
N ARG A 312 -6.81 5.50 13.42
CA ARG A 312 -6.41 5.58 12.00
C ARG A 312 -5.30 4.63 11.60
N PHE A 313 -4.50 4.16 12.53
CA PHE A 313 -3.43 3.20 12.28
C PHE A 313 -3.86 1.73 12.30
N TYR A 314 -5.17 1.47 12.46
CA TYR A 314 -5.75 0.12 12.48
C TYR A 314 -6.82 -0.07 11.39
N PRO A 315 -6.51 0.19 10.10
CA PRO A 315 -7.52 0.17 9.04
C PRO A 315 -8.10 -1.23 8.79
N LEU A 316 -7.35 -2.30 9.08
CA LEU A 316 -7.79 -3.68 8.87
C LEU A 316 -8.45 -4.30 10.11
N ARG A 317 -9.31 -3.56 10.83
CA ARG A 317 -10.03 -4.07 12.02
C ARG A 317 -10.86 -5.32 11.72
N ILE A 318 -11.42 -5.42 10.52
CA ILE A 318 -12.17 -6.58 10.03
C ILE A 318 -11.38 -7.90 10.16
N LYS A 319 -10.06 -7.87 10.15
CA LYS A 319 -9.22 -9.06 10.32
C LYS A 319 -9.43 -9.76 11.67
N LYS A 320 -9.97 -9.07 12.69
CA LYS A 320 -10.33 -9.67 13.99
C LYS A 320 -11.46 -10.70 13.85
N LEU A 321 -12.24 -10.65 12.78
CA LEU A 321 -13.44 -11.47 12.55
C LEU A 321 -13.18 -12.72 11.69
N GLY A 322 -12.02 -12.81 11.05
CA GLY A 322 -11.72 -13.93 10.16
C GLY A 322 -10.22 -14.15 9.98
N PRO A 323 -9.83 -15.33 9.47
CA PRO A 323 -8.42 -15.69 9.35
C PRO A 323 -7.70 -14.83 8.32
N THR A 324 -8.40 -14.42 7.25
CA THR A 324 -7.82 -13.71 6.11
C THR A 324 -8.73 -12.61 5.62
N VAL A 325 -8.14 -11.44 5.33
CA VAL A 325 -8.77 -10.35 4.59
C VAL A 325 -8.20 -10.35 3.17
N LEU A 326 -9.09 -10.32 2.19
CA LEU A 326 -8.75 -10.06 0.79
C LEU A 326 -9.12 -8.62 0.44
N THR A 327 -8.28 -8.01 -0.38
CA THR A 327 -8.46 -6.66 -0.91
C THR A 327 -7.89 -6.55 -2.31
N SER A 328 -8.24 -5.48 -3.01
CA SER A 328 -7.63 -5.07 -4.27
C SER A 328 -7.50 -3.55 -4.28
N ASP A 329 -6.33 -3.06 -3.87
CA ASP A 329 -6.09 -1.61 -3.82
C ASP A 329 -5.99 -1.05 -5.24
N VAL A 330 -6.96 -0.22 -5.61
CA VAL A 330 -7.03 0.40 -6.93
C VAL A 330 -7.26 1.90 -6.80
N LEU A 331 -6.64 2.66 -7.67
CA LEU A 331 -6.93 4.09 -7.83
C LEU A 331 -8.03 4.25 -8.87
N VAL A 332 -9.07 4.98 -8.51
CA VAL A 332 -10.22 5.23 -9.39
C VAL A 332 -10.55 6.72 -9.43
N PRO A 333 -11.09 7.23 -10.55
CA PRO A 333 -11.63 8.58 -10.60
C PRO A 333 -12.77 8.75 -9.58
N SER A 334 -12.76 9.84 -8.82
CA SER A 334 -13.76 10.10 -7.76
C SER A 334 -15.21 10.15 -8.28
N ASN A 335 -15.40 10.56 -9.54
CA ASN A 335 -16.71 10.57 -10.20
C ASN A 335 -17.24 9.18 -10.59
N ARG A 336 -16.41 8.12 -10.49
CA ARG A 336 -16.79 6.74 -10.76
C ARG A 336 -16.90 5.90 -9.48
N LEU A 337 -16.74 6.53 -8.30
CA LEU A 337 -16.68 5.82 -7.02
C LEU A 337 -17.97 5.06 -6.71
N THR A 338 -19.14 5.67 -6.89
CA THR A 338 -20.44 5.00 -6.65
C THR A 338 -20.58 3.72 -7.50
N GLU A 339 -20.19 3.78 -8.76
CA GLU A 339 -20.26 2.66 -9.69
C GLU A 339 -19.40 1.47 -9.23
N ILE A 340 -18.15 1.71 -8.83
CA ILE A 340 -17.27 0.61 -8.42
C ILE A 340 -17.68 0.04 -7.06
N ILE A 341 -18.23 0.85 -6.15
CA ILE A 341 -18.78 0.37 -4.87
C ILE A 341 -19.95 -0.57 -5.13
N GLN A 342 -20.90 -0.16 -5.95
CA GLN A 342 -22.07 -1.00 -6.30
C GLN A 342 -21.63 -2.30 -6.99
N TYR A 343 -20.64 -2.23 -7.86
CA TYR A 343 -20.08 -3.43 -8.50
C TYR A 343 -19.40 -4.36 -7.48
N ALA A 344 -18.68 -3.82 -6.50
CA ALA A 344 -18.06 -4.61 -5.44
C ALA A 344 -19.12 -5.34 -4.59
N TRP A 345 -20.19 -4.67 -4.24
CA TRP A 345 -21.32 -5.27 -3.51
C TRP A 345 -22.02 -6.38 -4.32
N GLN A 346 -22.23 -6.15 -5.63
CA GLN A 346 -22.80 -7.17 -6.51
C GLN A 346 -21.92 -8.43 -6.54
N LEU A 347 -20.62 -8.29 -6.68
CA LEU A 347 -19.69 -9.42 -6.63
C LEU A 347 -19.69 -10.13 -5.26
N GLY A 348 -19.85 -9.38 -4.18
CA GLY A 348 -20.03 -9.94 -2.83
C GLY A 348 -21.30 -10.79 -2.72
N CYS A 349 -22.43 -10.27 -3.19
CA CYS A 349 -23.68 -11.01 -3.24
C CYS A 349 -23.55 -12.29 -4.05
N ASP A 350 -22.96 -12.21 -5.25
CA ASP A 350 -22.76 -13.37 -6.14
C ASP A 350 -21.88 -14.46 -5.49
N ALA A 351 -20.90 -14.06 -4.68
CA ALA A 351 -19.97 -14.98 -4.00
C ALA A 351 -20.37 -15.32 -2.56
N SER A 352 -21.53 -14.89 -2.09
CA SER A 352 -22.01 -15.08 -0.71
C SER A 352 -21.00 -14.61 0.34
N THR A 353 -20.43 -13.43 0.12
CA THR A 353 -19.52 -12.75 1.05
C THR A 353 -19.86 -11.27 1.16
N ASP A 354 -19.73 -10.72 2.37
CA ASP A 354 -19.91 -9.29 2.57
C ASP A 354 -18.66 -8.55 2.11
N VAL A 355 -18.83 -7.45 1.38
CA VAL A 355 -17.75 -6.59 0.92
C VAL A 355 -17.92 -5.21 1.54
N GLU A 356 -17.00 -4.89 2.46
CA GLU A 356 -16.84 -3.55 2.98
C GLU A 356 -15.98 -2.72 2.01
N VAL A 357 -16.18 -1.42 2.02
CA VAL A 357 -15.39 -0.52 1.18
C VAL A 357 -14.81 0.59 2.05
N GLU A 358 -13.50 0.76 1.91
CA GLU A 358 -12.83 1.97 2.34
C GLU A 358 -12.32 2.72 1.10
N ALA A 359 -12.63 4.00 1.00
CA ALA A 359 -12.26 4.87 -0.10
C ALA A 359 -11.53 6.09 0.47
N ILE A 360 -10.23 6.21 0.15
CA ILE A 360 -9.35 7.26 0.67
C ILE A 360 -9.06 8.24 -0.46
N TRP A 361 -9.42 9.51 -0.31
CA TRP A 361 -9.05 10.53 -1.28
C TRP A 361 -7.55 10.81 -1.22
N VAL A 362 -6.90 10.71 -2.38
CA VAL A 362 -5.46 10.97 -2.55
C VAL A 362 -5.20 12.20 -3.43
N SER A 363 -6.23 12.74 -4.04
CA SER A 363 -6.29 14.05 -4.69
C SER A 363 -7.74 14.49 -4.80
N SER A 364 -8.01 15.69 -5.35
CA SER A 364 -9.39 16.17 -5.61
C SER A 364 -10.21 15.21 -6.49
N ASP A 365 -9.56 14.47 -7.38
CA ASP A 365 -10.21 13.68 -8.42
C ASP A 365 -9.90 12.18 -8.37
N GLN A 366 -8.99 11.74 -7.50
CA GLN A 366 -8.59 10.33 -7.38
C GLN A 366 -8.81 9.80 -5.97
N VAL A 367 -9.27 8.56 -5.92
CA VAL A 367 -9.57 7.82 -4.70
C VAL A 367 -8.83 6.49 -4.71
N LEU A 368 -8.13 6.18 -3.64
CA LEU A 368 -7.64 4.84 -3.36
C LEU A 368 -8.81 4.03 -2.80
N PHE A 369 -9.29 3.10 -3.59
CA PHE A 369 -10.44 2.24 -3.29
C PHE A 369 -9.96 0.89 -2.79
N LEU A 370 -10.38 0.52 -1.59
CA LEU A 370 -10.05 -0.72 -0.90
C LEU A 370 -11.33 -1.50 -0.58
N PRO A 371 -11.71 -2.46 -1.39
CA PRO A 371 -12.74 -3.42 -1.01
C PRO A 371 -12.14 -4.42 -0.02
N LEU A 372 -12.79 -4.63 1.11
CA LEU A 372 -12.34 -5.50 2.19
C LEU A 372 -13.37 -6.61 2.41
N PHE A 373 -12.94 -7.86 2.34
CA PHE A 373 -13.82 -9.00 2.61
C PHE A 373 -13.07 -10.16 3.24
N LEU A 374 -13.79 -10.91 4.07
CA LEU A 374 -13.22 -12.03 4.80
C LEU A 374 -13.18 -13.30 3.94
N SER A 375 -12.09 -14.04 4.08
CA SER A 375 -11.92 -15.34 3.45
C SER A 375 -11.17 -16.29 4.38
N ASP A 376 -11.01 -17.55 3.96
CA ASP A 376 -10.27 -18.56 4.69
C ASP A 376 -9.42 -19.39 3.73
N GLU A 377 -8.11 -19.19 3.75
CA GLU A 377 -7.14 -19.87 2.88
C GLU A 377 -7.10 -21.40 3.11
N ARG A 378 -7.60 -21.88 4.25
CA ARG A 378 -7.73 -23.32 4.53
C ARG A 378 -8.83 -23.96 3.69
N ARG A 379 -9.82 -23.16 3.25
CA ARG A 379 -10.89 -23.54 2.33
C ARG A 379 -10.52 -23.12 0.92
N SER A 380 -9.54 -23.80 0.34
CA SER A 380 -8.84 -23.37 -0.88
C SER A 380 -9.77 -23.03 -2.05
N PHE A 381 -10.82 -23.81 -2.30
CA PHE A 381 -11.74 -23.53 -3.40
C PHE A 381 -12.47 -22.20 -3.18
N ARG A 382 -13.08 -22.01 -2.01
CA ARG A 382 -13.78 -20.77 -1.66
C ARG A 382 -12.81 -19.57 -1.66
N TYR A 383 -11.61 -19.74 -1.12
CA TYR A 383 -10.58 -18.70 -1.13
C TYR A 383 -10.21 -18.26 -2.55
N LEU A 384 -10.01 -19.21 -3.46
CA LEU A 384 -9.69 -18.92 -4.87
C LEU A 384 -10.86 -18.27 -5.61
N THR A 385 -12.11 -18.68 -5.31
CA THR A 385 -13.32 -18.01 -5.82
C THR A 385 -13.37 -16.55 -5.33
N HIS A 386 -13.13 -16.32 -4.05
CA HIS A 386 -13.03 -14.97 -3.48
C HIS A 386 -11.87 -14.17 -4.10
N SER A 387 -10.74 -14.81 -4.41
CA SER A 387 -9.64 -14.15 -5.12
C SER A 387 -10.02 -13.69 -6.53
N ALA A 388 -11.03 -14.30 -7.16
CA ALA A 388 -11.55 -13.82 -8.43
C ALA A 388 -12.27 -12.47 -8.30
N ILE A 389 -12.85 -12.15 -7.14
CA ILE A 389 -13.45 -10.84 -6.86
C ILE A 389 -12.37 -9.74 -7.02
N THR A 390 -11.19 -9.94 -6.42
CA THR A 390 -10.10 -8.95 -6.50
C THR A 390 -9.71 -8.67 -7.94
N LYS A 391 -9.58 -9.73 -8.77
CA LYS A 391 -9.29 -9.59 -10.19
C LYS A 391 -10.38 -8.81 -10.93
N LYS A 392 -11.66 -9.17 -10.72
CA LYS A 392 -12.79 -8.50 -11.40
C LYS A 392 -12.87 -7.03 -11.02
N LEU A 393 -12.56 -6.68 -9.77
CA LEU A 393 -12.51 -5.29 -9.32
C LEU A 393 -11.36 -4.51 -9.95
N ILE A 394 -10.18 -5.09 -10.10
CA ILE A 394 -9.07 -4.44 -10.82
C ILE A 394 -9.42 -4.25 -12.29
N ASP A 395 -10.00 -5.25 -12.97
CA ASP A 395 -10.43 -5.13 -14.36
C ASP A 395 -11.49 -4.03 -14.52
N ARG A 396 -12.45 -3.93 -13.57
CA ARG A 396 -13.46 -2.86 -13.57
C ARG A 396 -12.83 -1.50 -13.34
N ALA A 397 -11.92 -1.37 -12.38
CA ALA A 397 -11.20 -0.13 -12.11
C ALA A 397 -10.49 0.36 -13.38
N ILE A 398 -9.78 -0.52 -14.08
CA ILE A 398 -9.11 -0.18 -15.35
C ILE A 398 -10.13 0.27 -16.42
N ALA A 399 -11.26 -0.43 -16.55
CA ALA A 399 -12.31 -0.12 -17.52
C ALA A 399 -12.95 1.26 -17.30
N ILE A 400 -12.98 1.75 -16.07
CA ILE A 400 -13.53 3.08 -15.72
C ILE A 400 -12.46 4.18 -15.63
N GLY A 401 -11.24 3.93 -16.14
CA GLY A 401 -10.15 4.90 -16.17
C GLY A 401 -9.27 4.94 -14.93
N GLY A 402 -9.38 3.93 -14.08
CA GLY A 402 -8.52 3.74 -12.92
C GLY A 402 -7.32 2.85 -13.20
N ARG A 403 -6.58 2.49 -12.12
CA ARG A 403 -5.41 1.62 -12.20
C ARG A 403 -5.21 0.82 -10.91
N SER A 404 -4.44 -0.27 -10.97
CA SER A 404 -3.97 -0.94 -9.76
C SER A 404 -3.01 -0.03 -8.99
N TYR A 405 -3.10 -0.02 -7.66
CA TYR A 405 -2.15 0.74 -6.83
C TYR A 405 -0.85 -0.03 -6.63
N GLY A 406 -0.90 -1.35 -6.58
CA GLY A 406 0.28 -2.17 -6.47
C GLY A 406 0.22 -3.45 -7.30
N TYR A 407 1.38 -3.98 -7.66
CA TYR A 407 1.49 -5.12 -8.56
C TYR A 407 2.00 -6.37 -7.87
N GLY A 408 3.17 -6.33 -7.23
CA GLY A 408 3.77 -7.48 -6.56
C GLY A 408 3.82 -8.73 -7.44
N LEU A 409 3.54 -9.87 -6.82
CA LEU A 409 3.39 -11.16 -7.49
C LEU A 409 1.94 -11.33 -8.01
N TRP A 410 0.93 -10.96 -7.19
CA TRP A 410 -0.47 -11.30 -7.43
C TRP A 410 -1.16 -10.43 -8.46
N ASN A 411 -0.79 -9.16 -8.57
CA ASN A 411 -1.39 -8.19 -9.49
C ASN A 411 -0.51 -7.86 -10.71
N SER A 412 0.66 -8.50 -10.84
CA SER A 412 1.59 -8.26 -11.97
C SER A 412 0.94 -8.42 -13.35
N PHE A 413 -0.07 -9.28 -13.46
CA PHE A 413 -0.84 -9.52 -14.69
C PHE A 413 -1.60 -8.29 -15.18
N HIS A 414 -1.92 -7.36 -14.29
CA HIS A 414 -2.69 -6.16 -14.60
C HIS A 414 -1.80 -5.00 -15.04
N PHE A 415 -0.48 -5.03 -14.81
CA PHE A 415 0.40 -3.88 -15.05
C PHE A 415 0.34 -3.40 -16.51
N ALA A 416 0.37 -4.32 -17.47
CA ALA A 416 0.31 -3.98 -18.89
C ALA A 416 -1.01 -3.31 -19.32
N ALA A 417 -2.12 -3.70 -18.70
CA ALA A 417 -3.44 -3.14 -18.99
C ALA A 417 -3.71 -1.84 -18.23
N SER A 418 -3.20 -1.77 -17.01
CA SER A 418 -3.39 -0.66 -16.08
C SER A 418 -2.55 0.56 -16.45
N GLU A 419 -1.26 0.37 -16.70
CA GLU A 419 -0.29 1.44 -16.94
C GLU A 419 0.69 1.05 -18.08
N PRO A 420 0.23 0.98 -19.34
CA PRO A 420 1.06 0.48 -20.44
C PRO A 420 2.32 1.30 -20.69
N THR A 421 2.25 2.62 -20.57
CA THR A 421 3.40 3.52 -20.72
C THR A 421 4.42 3.31 -19.62
N ARG A 422 3.98 3.37 -18.36
CA ARG A 422 4.85 3.15 -17.19
C ARG A 422 5.51 1.76 -17.23
N ARG A 423 4.78 0.74 -17.66
CA ARG A 423 5.35 -0.60 -17.82
C ARG A 423 6.47 -0.64 -18.85
N LYS A 424 6.34 0.08 -19.99
CA LYS A 424 7.41 0.17 -21.00
C LYS A 424 8.64 0.88 -20.43
N GLU A 425 8.45 1.98 -19.73
CA GLU A 425 9.52 2.73 -19.06
C GLU A 425 10.21 1.88 -18.00
N PHE A 426 9.43 1.26 -17.13
CA PHE A 426 9.93 0.34 -16.11
C PHE A 426 10.77 -0.79 -16.74
N THR A 427 10.28 -1.40 -17.84
CA THR A 427 11.03 -2.45 -18.54
C THR A 427 12.35 -1.93 -19.08
N LYS A 428 12.36 -0.74 -19.69
CA LYS A 428 13.58 -0.10 -20.18
C LYS A 428 14.58 0.18 -19.05
N MET A 429 14.10 0.74 -17.95
CA MET A 429 14.92 1.01 -16.77
C MET A 429 15.45 -0.28 -16.12
N LYS A 430 14.62 -1.32 -16.05
CA LYS A 430 15.05 -2.62 -15.54
C LYS A 430 16.22 -3.21 -16.34
N HIS A 431 16.17 -3.14 -17.67
CA HIS A 431 17.27 -3.59 -18.51
C HIS A 431 18.54 -2.73 -18.34
N LEU A 432 18.38 -1.44 -18.09
CA LEU A 432 19.50 -0.53 -17.88
C LEU A 432 20.17 -0.73 -16.51
N LEU A 433 19.36 -0.77 -15.45
CA LEU A 433 19.85 -0.75 -14.06
C LEU A 433 20.16 -2.14 -13.50
N ASP A 434 19.45 -3.15 -13.98
CA ASP A 434 19.57 -4.54 -13.53
C ASP A 434 19.62 -5.51 -14.73
N PRO A 435 20.66 -5.44 -15.55
CA PRO A 435 20.76 -6.25 -16.77
C PRO A 435 20.79 -7.76 -16.50
N ASN A 436 21.24 -8.19 -15.33
CA ASN A 436 21.24 -9.59 -14.92
C ASN A 436 19.90 -10.02 -14.31
N GLY A 437 18.96 -9.09 -14.07
CA GLY A 437 17.63 -9.38 -13.57
C GLY A 437 17.59 -9.95 -12.17
N ILE A 438 18.55 -9.60 -11.31
CA ILE A 438 18.66 -10.17 -9.95
C ILE A 438 17.70 -9.58 -8.94
N LEU A 439 17.28 -8.30 -9.11
CA LEU A 439 16.44 -7.60 -8.15
C LEU A 439 14.97 -7.98 -8.31
N ASN A 440 14.41 -8.50 -7.26
CA ASN A 440 13.00 -8.85 -7.08
C ASN A 440 12.38 -9.55 -8.32
N PRO A 441 13.05 -10.58 -8.90
CA PRO A 441 12.65 -11.17 -10.17
C PRO A 441 11.36 -11.99 -10.04
N GLY A 442 10.64 -12.12 -11.15
CA GLY A 442 9.40 -12.92 -11.20
C GLY A 442 8.19 -12.27 -10.55
N LYS A 443 8.20 -10.93 -10.43
CA LYS A 443 7.12 -10.09 -9.88
C LYS A 443 6.94 -8.84 -10.74
N THR A 444 6.04 -7.98 -10.39
CA THR A 444 5.76 -6.67 -11.00
C THR A 444 5.60 -6.71 -12.53
N LEU A 445 6.64 -6.97 -13.30
CA LEU A 445 6.58 -7.07 -14.76
C LEU A 445 5.96 -8.38 -15.26
N THR A 446 6.29 -9.50 -14.64
CA THR A 446 5.84 -10.84 -15.04
C THR A 446 5.96 -11.79 -13.86
N ALA A 447 4.81 -12.29 -13.38
CA ALA A 447 4.81 -13.36 -12.39
C ALA A 447 5.47 -14.62 -12.95
N LYS A 448 6.37 -15.21 -12.16
CA LYS A 448 7.02 -16.48 -12.52
C LYS A 448 6.74 -17.53 -11.46
N THR A 449 6.58 -18.77 -11.93
CA THR A 449 6.55 -19.96 -11.08
C THR A 449 7.91 -20.20 -10.42
N ARG A 450 7.96 -21.10 -9.43
CA ARG A 450 9.21 -21.54 -8.76
C ARG A 450 10.29 -22.08 -9.72
N LEU A 451 9.88 -22.55 -10.89
CA LEU A 451 10.78 -23.05 -11.94
C LEU A 451 11.23 -21.95 -12.91
N GLY A 452 10.85 -20.69 -12.66
CA GLY A 452 11.20 -19.54 -13.50
C GLY A 452 10.33 -19.38 -14.74
N PHE A 453 9.36 -20.26 -15.00
CA PHE A 453 8.45 -20.11 -16.13
C PHE A 453 7.48 -18.96 -15.90
N PRO A 454 7.28 -18.07 -16.90
CA PRO A 454 6.27 -17.02 -16.80
C PRO A 454 4.88 -17.64 -16.70
N LEU A 455 4.04 -17.06 -15.84
CA LEU A 455 2.64 -17.42 -15.72
C LEU A 455 1.84 -16.55 -16.72
N PRO A 456 1.28 -17.10 -17.81
CA PRO A 456 0.54 -16.30 -18.77
C PRO A 456 -0.73 -15.71 -18.15
N ARG A 457 -1.00 -14.41 -18.45
CA ARG A 457 -2.21 -13.71 -18.00
C ARG A 457 -3.47 -14.48 -18.37
N THR A 458 -3.54 -15.00 -19.61
CA THR A 458 -4.70 -15.74 -20.11
C THR A 458 -4.98 -17.00 -19.30
N LEU A 459 -3.94 -17.71 -18.88
CA LEU A 459 -4.07 -18.95 -18.10
C LEU A 459 -4.55 -18.62 -16.68
N TYR A 460 -3.97 -17.63 -16.03
CA TYR A 460 -4.37 -17.18 -14.69
C TYR A 460 -5.78 -16.59 -14.70
N ALA A 461 -6.06 -15.69 -15.64
CA ALA A 461 -7.36 -15.08 -15.78
C ALA A 461 -8.46 -16.09 -16.11
N GLY A 462 -8.19 -17.02 -17.03
CA GLY A 462 -9.09 -18.10 -17.39
C GLY A 462 -9.37 -19.05 -16.24
N PHE A 463 -8.34 -19.38 -15.45
CA PHE A 463 -8.49 -20.20 -14.25
C PHE A 463 -9.39 -19.53 -13.21
N LEU A 464 -9.15 -18.26 -12.87
CA LEU A 464 -9.99 -17.52 -11.92
C LEU A 464 -11.42 -17.33 -12.42
N GLU A 465 -11.62 -17.09 -13.72
CA GLU A 465 -12.95 -16.97 -14.31
C GLU A 465 -13.72 -18.30 -14.24
N THR A 466 -13.04 -19.42 -14.50
CA THR A 466 -13.65 -20.75 -14.38
C THR A 466 -14.04 -21.04 -12.93
N LEU A 467 -13.15 -20.73 -11.97
CA LEU A 467 -13.45 -20.89 -10.55
C LEU A 467 -14.61 -19.99 -10.11
N TRP A 468 -14.68 -18.78 -10.61
CA TRP A 468 -15.79 -17.87 -10.37
C TRP A 468 -17.10 -18.48 -10.82
N ARG A 469 -17.19 -18.94 -12.07
CA ARG A 469 -18.41 -19.58 -12.61
C ARG A 469 -18.81 -20.81 -11.84
N LEU A 470 -17.86 -21.64 -11.43
CA LEU A 470 -18.14 -22.82 -10.61
C LEU A 470 -18.52 -22.45 -9.17
N GLY A 471 -17.86 -21.45 -8.58
CA GLY A 471 -18.08 -21.07 -7.18
C GLY A 471 -19.38 -20.30 -6.91
N VAL A 472 -19.94 -19.64 -7.92
CA VAL A 472 -21.24 -18.96 -7.84
C VAL A 472 -22.41 -19.97 -7.90
N TRP A 473 -22.15 -21.20 -8.38
CA TRP A 473 -23.17 -22.27 -8.45
C TRP A 473 -23.18 -23.19 -7.23
N PHE A 474 -22.17 -23.15 -6.36
CA PHE A 474 -22.01 -23.91 -5.13
C PHE A 474 -21.92 -22.98 -3.89
#